data_89d4e46e37341083b5f470f0f5799f70
#
_entry.id   89d4e46e37341083b5f470f0f5799f70
#
_cell.length_a   1.000
_cell.length_b   1.000
_cell.length_c   1.000
_cell.angle_alpha   90.00
_cell.angle_beta   90.00
_cell.angle_gamma   90.00
#
_symmetry.space_group_name_H-M   'P 1'
#
loop_
_entity.id
_entity.type
_entity.pdbx_description
1 polymer ?
#
loop_
_entity_poly.entity_id
_entity_poly.type
_entity_poly.pdbx_seq_one_letter_code
_entity_poly.pdbx_strand_id
1 'polypeptide(L)'
;RGKVKTRLAQTLGEAKALYIYKELLEITRQQSIKVNAQCYLYYSDHIELDAWSETTFIKKVQSGIDLGDRMSNAFHEVLQIHSKAIIIGSDCPYITSLLLNQAFNLLTTKDIIIGPAIDGGYYLLGMKSNIDSVFKSMPWSESSLYEKTIEKLNQLNYTYTSLIKMEDIDTEEEWNRYVQTQGK
;
A
#
# COMPACT_ATOMS: atom_id res chain seq x y z
N ARG A 1 17.16 -6.54 -10.98
CA ARG A 1 16.92 -8.00 -10.85
C ARG A 1 17.50 -8.47 -9.51
N GLY A 2 16.79 -9.36 -8.77
CA GLY A 2 17.32 -10.01 -7.56
C GLY A 2 17.08 -9.28 -6.22
N LYS A 3 16.29 -8.19 -6.18
CA LYS A 3 16.02 -7.43 -4.94
C LYS A 3 14.54 -7.39 -4.51
N VAL A 4 13.63 -8.03 -5.27
CA VAL A 4 12.20 -8.03 -4.97
C VAL A 4 11.73 -9.43 -4.59
N LYS A 5 10.79 -9.53 -3.63
CA LYS A 5 10.18 -10.79 -3.19
C LYS A 5 11.21 -11.88 -2.88
N THR A 6 12.19 -11.56 -2.06
CA THR A 6 13.33 -12.45 -1.74
C THR A 6 12.89 -13.76 -1.11
N ARG A 7 11.81 -13.78 -0.29
CA ARG A 7 11.24 -15.01 0.29
C ARG A 7 10.68 -15.93 -0.81
N LEU A 8 9.91 -15.38 -1.76
CA LEU A 8 9.46 -16.12 -2.95
C LEU A 8 10.62 -16.64 -3.79
N ALA A 9 11.68 -15.83 -3.97
CA ALA A 9 12.83 -16.23 -4.76
C ALA A 9 13.62 -17.38 -4.11
N GLN A 10 13.65 -17.49 -2.79
CA GLN A 10 14.29 -18.60 -2.07
C GLN A 10 13.62 -19.95 -2.32
N THR A 11 12.30 -20.00 -2.46
CA THR A 11 11.54 -21.24 -2.68
C THR A 11 11.28 -21.54 -4.15
N LEU A 12 10.91 -20.54 -4.94
CA LEU A 12 10.47 -20.70 -6.33
C LEU A 12 11.53 -20.32 -7.38
N GLY A 13 12.66 -19.74 -6.93
CA GLY A 13 13.68 -19.18 -7.82
C GLY A 13 13.33 -17.78 -8.33
N GLU A 14 14.36 -17.04 -8.79
CA GLU A 14 14.24 -15.63 -9.20
C GLU A 14 13.23 -15.39 -10.34
N ALA A 15 13.21 -16.29 -11.33
CA ALA A 15 12.33 -16.14 -12.50
C ALA A 15 10.85 -16.20 -12.12
N LYS A 16 10.46 -17.14 -11.26
CA LYS A 16 9.09 -17.30 -10.80
C LYS A 16 8.68 -16.18 -9.84
N ALA A 17 9.58 -15.80 -8.93
CA ALA A 17 9.35 -14.66 -8.03
C ALA A 17 9.16 -13.34 -8.81
N LEU A 18 9.95 -13.11 -9.85
CA LEU A 18 9.78 -11.95 -10.74
C LEU A 18 8.45 -12.00 -11.50
N TYR A 19 8.04 -13.17 -11.97
CA TYR A 19 6.74 -13.35 -12.61
C TYR A 19 5.59 -12.97 -11.65
N ILE A 20 5.58 -13.55 -10.44
CA ILE A 20 4.58 -13.24 -9.41
C ILE A 20 4.57 -11.75 -9.07
N TYR A 21 5.73 -11.14 -8.90
CA TYR A 21 5.83 -9.70 -8.63
C TYR A 21 5.17 -8.86 -9.75
N LYS A 22 5.41 -9.22 -11.02
CA LYS A 22 4.79 -8.52 -12.15
C LYS A 22 3.27 -8.70 -12.20
N GLU A 23 2.77 -9.90 -11.87
CA GLU A 23 1.33 -10.15 -11.76
C GLU A 23 0.69 -9.27 -10.67
N LEU A 24 1.32 -9.17 -9.50
CA LEU A 24 0.84 -8.33 -8.40
C LEU A 24 0.81 -6.85 -8.79
N LEU A 25 1.85 -6.36 -9.48
CA LEU A 25 1.89 -5.00 -10.01
C LEU A 25 0.76 -4.75 -11.02
N GLU A 26 0.50 -5.71 -11.92
CA GLU A 26 -0.56 -5.59 -12.91
C GLU A 26 -1.95 -5.59 -12.26
N ILE A 27 -2.19 -6.45 -11.26
CA ILE A 27 -3.43 -6.45 -10.48
C ILE A 27 -3.64 -5.08 -9.82
N THR A 28 -2.62 -4.56 -9.14
CA THR A 28 -2.67 -3.24 -8.49
C THR A 28 -2.96 -2.14 -9.51
N ARG A 29 -2.29 -2.16 -10.66
CA ARG A 29 -2.51 -1.20 -11.75
C ARG A 29 -3.95 -1.24 -12.24
N GLN A 30 -4.49 -2.43 -12.52
CA GLN A 30 -5.86 -2.63 -13.02
C GLN A 30 -6.92 -2.15 -12.02
N GLN A 31 -6.68 -2.27 -10.73
CA GLN A 31 -7.62 -1.77 -9.74
C GLN A 31 -7.50 -0.24 -9.57
N SER A 32 -6.28 0.28 -9.59
CA SER A 32 -6.03 1.72 -9.43
C SER A 32 -6.66 2.56 -10.53
N ILE A 33 -6.59 2.14 -11.80
CA ILE A 33 -7.16 2.90 -12.93
C ILE A 33 -8.69 2.97 -12.91
N LYS A 34 -9.37 2.12 -12.12
CA LYS A 34 -10.84 2.11 -11.98
C LYS A 34 -11.33 3.04 -10.86
N VAL A 35 -10.42 3.61 -10.09
CA VAL A 35 -10.78 4.52 -9.00
C VAL A 35 -10.95 5.94 -9.56
N ASN A 36 -11.98 6.65 -9.12
CA ASN A 36 -12.18 8.05 -9.51
C ASN A 36 -11.30 8.99 -8.68
N ALA A 37 -9.98 8.86 -8.85
CA ALA A 37 -8.98 9.67 -8.18
C ALA A 37 -7.73 9.83 -9.06
N GLN A 38 -6.93 10.87 -8.81
CA GLN A 38 -5.62 11.01 -9.42
C GLN A 38 -4.68 9.95 -8.82
N CYS A 39 -4.05 9.16 -9.70
CA CYS A 39 -3.11 8.13 -9.30
C CYS A 39 -1.67 8.62 -9.35
N TYR A 40 -0.94 8.42 -8.25
CA TYR A 40 0.49 8.66 -8.13
C TYR A 40 1.21 7.32 -7.98
N LEU A 41 2.31 7.15 -8.72
CA LEU A 41 3.15 5.96 -8.61
C LEU A 41 4.53 6.37 -8.10
N TYR A 42 4.92 5.86 -6.93
CA TYR A 42 6.19 6.15 -6.28
C TYR A 42 7.17 4.99 -6.43
N TYR A 43 8.23 5.19 -7.22
CA TYR A 43 9.33 4.25 -7.38
C TYR A 43 10.32 4.36 -6.22
N SER A 44 10.97 3.26 -5.88
CA SER A 44 11.93 3.22 -4.76
C SER A 44 13.26 3.93 -5.05
N ASP A 45 13.66 4.01 -6.33
CA ASP A 45 14.99 4.46 -6.73
C ASP A 45 14.95 5.45 -7.92
N HIS A 46 14.38 5.06 -9.04
CA HIS A 46 14.25 5.90 -10.24
C HIS A 46 12.96 5.57 -11.00
N ILE A 47 12.49 6.52 -11.81
CA ILE A 47 11.31 6.32 -12.66
C ILE A 47 11.68 5.38 -13.81
N GLU A 48 10.92 4.30 -13.95
CA GLU A 48 11.10 3.32 -15.02
C GLU A 48 10.17 3.59 -16.21
N LEU A 49 10.62 3.16 -17.39
CA LEU A 49 9.77 3.03 -18.56
C LEU A 49 9.07 1.65 -18.49
N ASP A 50 7.82 1.66 -18.10
CA ASP A 50 7.04 0.44 -17.81
C ASP A 50 5.58 0.55 -18.28
N ALA A 51 4.74 -0.41 -17.87
CA ALA A 51 3.31 -0.47 -18.23
C ALA A 51 2.43 0.61 -17.55
N TRP A 52 2.97 1.38 -16.57
CA TRP A 52 2.24 2.45 -15.91
C TRP A 52 2.30 3.73 -16.75
N SER A 53 1.22 3.97 -17.51
CA SER A 53 1.15 5.11 -18.44
C SER A 53 1.19 6.45 -17.73
N GLU A 54 2.04 7.38 -18.19
CA GLU A 54 2.12 8.74 -17.68
C GLU A 54 0.87 9.58 -17.98
N THR A 55 -0.01 9.11 -18.86
CA THR A 55 -1.32 9.74 -19.10
C THR A 55 -2.31 9.45 -17.96
N THR A 56 -2.07 8.39 -17.18
CA THR A 56 -2.94 7.94 -16.08
C THR A 56 -2.28 8.12 -14.72
N PHE A 57 -0.97 7.93 -14.65
CA PHE A 57 -0.20 7.94 -13.40
C PHE A 57 0.82 9.09 -13.40
N ILE A 58 0.82 9.86 -12.32
CA ILE A 58 1.92 10.79 -12.06
C ILE A 58 3.05 10.00 -11.40
N LYS A 59 4.15 9.82 -12.14
CA LYS A 59 5.31 9.06 -11.67
C LYS A 59 6.22 9.92 -10.81
N LYS A 60 6.63 9.40 -9.67
CA LYS A 60 7.49 10.04 -8.67
C LYS A 60 8.53 9.06 -8.14
N VAL A 61 9.55 9.57 -7.47
CA VAL A 61 10.51 8.76 -6.72
C VAL A 61 10.27 8.98 -5.22
N GLN A 62 10.30 7.91 -4.44
CA GLN A 62 10.21 7.97 -2.98
C GLN A 62 11.39 8.75 -2.40
N SER A 63 11.13 9.55 -1.38
CA SER A 63 12.15 10.26 -0.63
C SER A 63 11.97 9.99 0.88
N GLY A 64 13.06 9.72 1.59
CA GLY A 64 13.05 9.42 3.02
C GLY A 64 14.03 8.30 3.38
N ILE A 65 14.41 8.26 4.65
CA ILE A 65 15.43 7.35 5.18
C ILE A 65 14.85 5.95 5.37
N ASP A 66 13.60 5.88 5.84
CA ASP A 66 12.88 4.64 6.08
C ASP A 66 11.48 4.65 5.42
N LEU A 67 10.71 3.58 5.59
CA LEU A 67 9.36 3.47 5.03
C LEU A 67 8.42 4.55 5.58
N GLY A 68 8.53 4.88 6.86
CA GLY A 68 7.70 5.91 7.50
C GLY A 68 7.95 7.29 6.91
N ASP A 69 9.21 7.68 6.78
CA ASP A 69 9.58 8.94 6.14
C ASP A 69 9.08 9.01 4.69
N ARG A 70 9.23 7.92 3.92
CA ARG A 70 8.78 7.85 2.53
C ARG A 70 7.26 8.02 2.41
N MET A 71 6.50 7.36 3.27
CA MET A 71 5.04 7.49 3.30
C MET A 71 4.63 8.90 3.76
N SER A 72 5.25 9.44 4.80
CA SER A 72 4.99 10.79 5.31
C SER A 72 5.24 11.84 4.23
N ASN A 73 6.37 11.75 3.51
CA ASN A 73 6.72 12.67 2.43
C ASN A 73 5.73 12.57 1.25
N ALA A 74 5.31 11.35 0.88
CA ALA A 74 4.31 11.16 -0.16
C ALA A 74 2.94 11.75 0.23
N PHE A 75 2.49 11.53 1.47
CA PHE A 75 1.26 12.18 1.98
C PHE A 75 1.40 13.69 2.02
N HIS A 76 2.52 14.20 2.53
CA HIS A 76 2.75 15.64 2.58
C HIS A 76 2.65 16.27 1.20
N GLU A 77 3.29 15.69 0.19
CA GLU A 77 3.27 16.19 -1.18
C GLU A 77 1.86 16.16 -1.79
N VAL A 78 1.19 15.02 -1.70
CA VAL A 78 -0.13 14.82 -2.33
C VAL A 78 -1.22 15.65 -1.64
N LEU A 79 -1.19 15.76 -0.33
CA LEU A 79 -2.18 16.52 0.46
C LEU A 79 -1.99 18.05 0.36
N GLN A 80 -0.91 18.57 -0.24
CA GLN A 80 -0.84 19.98 -0.64
C GLN A 80 -1.81 20.32 -1.78
N ILE A 81 -2.18 19.32 -2.59
CA ILE A 81 -2.97 19.49 -3.81
C ILE A 81 -4.37 18.89 -3.65
N HIS A 82 -4.48 17.80 -2.89
CA HIS A 82 -5.71 17.03 -2.72
C HIS A 82 -6.19 17.05 -1.27
N SER A 83 -7.50 16.99 -1.08
CA SER A 83 -8.13 16.98 0.26
C SER A 83 -8.08 15.62 0.96
N LYS A 84 -7.71 14.57 0.24
CA LYS A 84 -7.60 13.19 0.73
C LYS A 84 -6.54 12.45 -0.07
N ALA A 85 -5.83 11.55 0.58
CA ALA A 85 -4.89 10.64 -0.08
C ALA A 85 -4.99 9.23 0.53
N ILE A 86 -4.72 8.23 -0.29
CA ILE A 86 -4.62 6.83 0.13
C ILE A 86 -3.33 6.27 -0.47
N ILE A 87 -2.49 5.67 0.37
CA ILE A 87 -1.34 4.87 -0.05
C ILE A 87 -1.72 3.40 0.07
N ILE A 88 -1.37 2.61 -0.95
CA ILE A 88 -1.50 1.15 -0.94
C ILE A 88 -0.16 0.50 -1.27
N GLY A 89 0.06 -0.69 -0.72
CA GLY A 89 1.09 -1.61 -1.18
C GLY A 89 0.72 -2.23 -2.52
N SER A 90 1.70 -2.75 -3.23
CA SER A 90 1.52 -3.45 -4.51
C SER A 90 1.57 -4.97 -4.39
N ASP A 91 1.56 -5.50 -3.18
CA ASP A 91 1.71 -6.91 -2.85
C ASP A 91 0.45 -7.58 -2.27
N CYS A 92 -0.62 -6.81 -2.09
CA CYS A 92 -1.93 -7.29 -1.68
C CYS A 92 -2.89 -7.39 -2.90
N PRO A 93 -3.07 -8.57 -3.50
CA PRO A 93 -3.89 -8.73 -4.70
C PRO A 93 -5.40 -8.67 -4.44
N TYR A 94 -5.81 -8.60 -3.17
CA TYR A 94 -7.21 -8.52 -2.78
C TYR A 94 -7.77 -7.09 -2.76
N ILE A 95 -6.91 -6.09 -2.96
CA ILE A 95 -7.34 -4.69 -3.06
C ILE A 95 -8.16 -4.53 -4.36
N THR A 96 -9.39 -4.04 -4.21
CA THR A 96 -10.29 -3.77 -5.33
C THR A 96 -10.58 -2.27 -5.45
N SER A 97 -10.94 -1.81 -6.64
CA SER A 97 -11.39 -0.43 -6.85
C SER A 97 -12.61 -0.08 -5.98
N LEU A 98 -13.47 -1.05 -5.70
CA LEU A 98 -14.62 -0.87 -4.80
C LEU A 98 -14.16 -0.55 -3.37
N LEU A 99 -13.18 -1.32 -2.86
CA LEU A 99 -12.59 -1.08 -1.53
C LEU A 99 -11.92 0.28 -1.45
N LEU A 100 -11.17 0.68 -2.50
CA LEU A 100 -10.53 1.99 -2.56
C LEU A 100 -11.55 3.14 -2.55
N ASN A 101 -12.61 3.03 -3.33
CA ASN A 101 -13.71 4.00 -3.33
C ASN A 101 -14.42 4.05 -1.97
N GLN A 102 -14.64 2.91 -1.32
CA GLN A 102 -15.17 2.85 0.05
C GLN A 102 -14.24 3.57 1.03
N ALA A 103 -12.93 3.35 0.96
CA ALA A 103 -11.97 4.03 1.82
C ALA A 103 -11.98 5.56 1.61
N PHE A 104 -12.05 6.05 0.37
CA PHE A 104 -12.23 7.48 0.09
C PHE A 104 -13.53 8.04 0.66
N ASN A 105 -14.62 7.29 0.62
CA ASN A 105 -15.90 7.70 1.20
C ASN A 105 -15.81 7.78 2.73
N LEU A 106 -15.18 6.82 3.39
CA LEU A 106 -14.98 6.82 4.84
C LEU A 106 -14.12 8.00 5.32
N LEU A 107 -13.15 8.47 4.51
CA LEU A 107 -12.36 9.68 4.78
C LEU A 107 -13.20 10.97 4.77
N THR A 108 -14.48 10.95 4.40
CA THR A 108 -15.37 12.11 4.59
C THR A 108 -15.66 12.37 6.06
N THR A 109 -15.74 11.32 6.87
CA THR A 109 -16.13 11.37 8.29
C THR A 109 -15.02 10.99 9.26
N LYS A 110 -13.97 10.33 8.78
CA LYS A 110 -12.81 9.88 9.56
C LYS A 110 -11.56 10.65 9.18
N ASP A 111 -10.61 10.73 10.11
CA ASP A 111 -9.32 11.34 9.85
C ASP A 111 -8.39 10.36 9.12
N ILE A 112 -8.47 9.07 9.48
CA ILE A 112 -7.60 8.01 8.98
C ILE A 112 -8.42 6.76 8.65
N ILE A 113 -8.03 6.09 7.57
CA ILE A 113 -8.51 4.74 7.20
C ILE A 113 -7.30 3.82 7.12
N ILE A 114 -7.39 2.65 7.73
CA ILE A 114 -6.32 1.66 7.74
C ILE A 114 -6.85 0.33 7.21
N GLY A 115 -6.16 -0.27 6.26
CA GLY A 115 -6.37 -1.65 5.82
C GLY A 115 -5.30 -2.55 6.44
N PRO A 116 -5.58 -3.28 7.54
CA PRO A 116 -4.59 -4.08 8.22
C PRO A 116 -4.18 -5.30 7.39
N ALA A 117 -2.88 -5.62 7.40
CA ALA A 117 -2.33 -6.83 6.81
C ALA A 117 -2.22 -7.97 7.85
N ILE A 118 -2.22 -9.24 7.39
CA ILE A 118 -2.14 -10.40 8.28
C ILE A 118 -0.80 -10.46 9.01
N ASP A 119 0.26 -9.98 8.40
CA ASP A 119 1.61 -9.93 8.98
C ASP A 119 1.76 -8.90 10.12
N GLY A 120 0.71 -8.09 10.38
CA GLY A 120 0.69 -7.06 11.41
C GLY A 120 1.06 -5.65 10.92
N GLY A 121 1.33 -5.50 9.62
CA GLY A 121 1.41 -4.22 8.93
C GLY A 121 0.05 -3.72 8.44
N TYR A 122 0.06 -2.96 7.37
CA TYR A 122 -1.15 -2.54 6.66
C TYR A 122 -0.91 -2.44 5.15
N TYR A 123 -1.87 -2.96 4.38
CA TYR A 123 -1.88 -2.88 2.92
C TYR A 123 -2.41 -1.54 2.40
N LEU A 124 -3.09 -0.78 3.26
CA LEU A 124 -3.69 0.52 2.93
C LEU A 124 -3.58 1.47 4.11
N LEU A 125 -3.18 2.71 3.85
CA LEU A 125 -3.30 3.83 4.77
C LEU A 125 -3.88 5.03 4.02
N GLY A 126 -4.96 5.61 4.55
CA GLY A 126 -5.59 6.80 3.99
C GLY A 126 -5.73 7.91 5.03
N MET A 127 -5.58 9.17 4.61
CA MET A 127 -5.79 10.32 5.49
C MET A 127 -6.26 11.56 4.70
N LYS A 128 -6.89 12.51 5.40
CA LYS A 128 -7.39 13.78 4.84
C LYS A 128 -6.53 14.98 5.19
N SER A 129 -5.56 14.81 6.07
CA SER A 129 -4.56 15.82 6.40
C SER A 129 -3.25 15.12 6.74
N ASN A 130 -2.12 15.77 6.50
CA ASN A 130 -0.84 15.18 6.86
C ASN A 130 -0.69 15.11 8.38
N ILE A 131 -0.46 13.90 8.90
CA ILE A 131 -0.32 13.61 10.33
C ILE A 131 1.05 13.00 10.56
N ASP A 132 2.09 13.81 10.49
CA ASP A 132 3.50 13.37 10.62
C ASP A 132 3.75 12.51 11.86
N SER A 133 3.04 12.79 12.96
CA SER A 133 3.20 12.04 14.20
C SER A 133 2.89 10.55 14.06
N VAL A 134 2.03 10.14 13.11
CA VAL A 134 1.69 8.72 12.87
C VAL A 134 2.90 7.94 12.34
N PHE A 135 3.83 8.62 11.71
CA PHE A 135 5.01 7.98 11.09
C PHE A 135 6.24 7.96 12.02
N LYS A 136 6.29 8.83 13.05
CA LYS A 136 7.46 8.97 13.91
C LYS A 136 7.57 7.87 14.95
N SER A 137 8.78 7.31 15.11
CA SER A 137 9.08 6.29 16.13
C SER A 137 8.16 5.07 16.06
N MET A 138 7.89 4.59 14.85
CA MET A 138 7.07 3.41 14.58
C MET A 138 7.95 2.18 14.29
N PRO A 139 7.52 0.99 14.67
CA PRO A 139 8.25 -0.26 14.43
C PRO A 139 8.05 -0.74 12.99
N TRP A 140 8.64 0.01 12.03
CA TRP A 140 8.51 -0.33 10.60
C TRP A 140 9.02 -1.74 10.31
N SER A 141 8.27 -2.49 9.50
CA SER A 141 8.53 -3.88 9.12
C SER A 141 8.42 -4.89 10.27
N GLU A 142 7.80 -4.52 11.38
CA GLU A 142 7.48 -5.43 12.48
C GLU A 142 5.98 -5.76 12.52
N SER A 143 5.65 -6.94 13.04
CA SER A 143 4.25 -7.39 13.18
C SER A 143 3.41 -6.59 14.17
N SER A 144 4.03 -5.74 14.96
CA SER A 144 3.38 -4.83 15.92
C SER A 144 2.95 -3.48 15.32
N LEU A 145 3.28 -3.21 14.05
CA LEU A 145 3.10 -1.90 13.42
C LEU A 145 1.64 -1.43 13.46
N TYR A 146 0.69 -2.28 13.06
CA TYR A 146 -0.73 -1.94 13.07
C TYR A 146 -1.22 -1.58 14.48
N GLU A 147 -0.93 -2.42 15.48
CA GLU A 147 -1.36 -2.18 16.86
C GLU A 147 -0.78 -0.88 17.42
N LYS A 148 0.51 -0.63 17.19
CA LYS A 148 1.17 0.61 17.61
C LYS A 148 0.61 1.84 16.90
N THR A 149 0.19 1.70 15.64
CA THR A 149 -0.49 2.79 14.93
C THR A 149 -1.84 3.11 15.60
N ILE A 150 -2.64 2.09 15.92
CA ILE A 150 -3.93 2.27 16.61
C ILE A 150 -3.74 2.91 18.00
N GLU A 151 -2.79 2.42 18.79
CA GLU A 151 -2.45 3.01 20.11
C GLU A 151 -2.15 4.52 19.96
N LYS A 152 -1.31 4.87 18.98
CA LYS A 152 -0.90 6.25 18.72
C LYS A 152 -2.06 7.14 18.28
N LEU A 153 -2.93 6.63 17.39
CA LEU A 153 -4.11 7.36 16.96
C LEU A 153 -5.07 7.67 18.11
N ASN A 154 -5.28 6.69 19.01
CA ASN A 154 -6.08 6.88 20.22
C ASN A 154 -5.47 7.92 21.15
N GLN A 155 -4.15 7.88 21.38
CA GLN A 155 -3.42 8.88 22.20
C GLN A 155 -3.55 10.29 21.63
N LEU A 156 -3.56 10.43 20.31
CA LEU A 156 -3.66 11.70 19.61
C LEU A 156 -5.10 12.15 19.35
N ASN A 157 -6.10 11.36 19.76
CA ASN A 157 -7.53 11.60 19.55
C ASN A 157 -7.95 11.73 18.08
N TYR A 158 -7.29 11.05 17.16
CA TYR A 158 -7.72 10.96 15.76
C TYR A 158 -8.82 9.92 15.60
N THR A 159 -9.82 10.27 14.78
CA THR A 159 -10.85 9.30 14.39
C THR A 159 -10.38 8.42 13.26
N TYR A 160 -10.56 7.11 13.38
CA TYR A 160 -10.15 6.16 12.35
C TYR A 160 -11.19 5.07 12.11
N THR A 161 -11.02 4.34 11.02
CA THR A 161 -11.74 3.09 10.72
C THR A 161 -10.75 2.09 10.15
N SER A 162 -10.78 0.86 10.67
CA SER A 162 -10.06 -0.27 10.10
C SER A 162 -10.95 -0.98 9.09
N LEU A 163 -10.39 -1.26 7.92
CA LEU A 163 -11.01 -2.09 6.88
C LEU A 163 -10.85 -3.58 7.22
N ILE A 164 -11.35 -4.44 6.35
CA ILE A 164 -11.14 -5.88 6.47
C ILE A 164 -9.65 -6.21 6.42
N LYS A 165 -9.21 -7.15 7.24
CA LYS A 165 -7.84 -7.65 7.27
C LYS A 165 -7.56 -8.49 6.02
N MET A 166 -6.44 -8.25 5.34
CA MET A 166 -6.06 -8.94 4.10
C MET A 166 -4.64 -9.50 4.19
N GLU A 167 -4.32 -10.41 3.28
CA GLU A 167 -3.03 -11.08 3.17
C GLU A 167 -2.20 -10.47 2.03
N ASP A 168 -0.95 -10.13 2.31
CA ASP A 168 0.03 -9.77 1.29
C ASP A 168 0.70 -11.04 0.76
N ILE A 169 1.22 -11.02 -0.46
CA ILE A 169 1.87 -12.17 -1.08
C ILE A 169 3.39 -12.06 -0.94
N ASP A 170 3.97 -12.72 0.02
CA ASP A 170 5.42 -12.78 0.27
C ASP A 170 6.00 -14.20 0.15
N THR A 171 5.16 -15.22 0.25
CA THR A 171 5.56 -16.64 0.22
C THR A 171 4.83 -17.41 -0.89
N GLU A 172 5.36 -18.60 -1.23
CA GLU A 172 4.73 -19.51 -2.19
C GLU A 172 3.34 -19.97 -1.73
N GLU A 173 3.16 -20.20 -0.43
CA GLU A 173 1.89 -20.66 0.14
C GLU A 173 0.79 -19.60 -0.01
N GLU A 174 1.12 -18.33 0.23
CA GLU A 174 0.20 -17.19 0.03
C GLU A 174 -0.18 -17.05 -1.44
N TRP A 175 0.79 -17.15 -2.35
CA TRP A 175 0.53 -17.14 -3.78
C TRP A 175 -0.39 -18.29 -4.22
N ASN A 176 -0.13 -19.50 -3.76
CA ASN A 176 -0.95 -20.67 -4.08
C ASN A 176 -2.38 -20.53 -3.54
N ARG A 177 -2.56 -20.00 -2.32
CA ARG A 177 -3.89 -19.68 -1.78
C ARG A 177 -4.62 -18.68 -2.67
N TYR A 178 -3.95 -17.59 -3.06
CA TYR A 178 -4.54 -16.59 -3.93
C TYR A 178 -5.00 -17.19 -5.27
N VAL A 179 -4.13 -17.94 -5.96
CA VAL A 179 -4.47 -18.56 -7.27
C VAL A 179 -5.68 -19.50 -7.16
N GLN A 180 -5.77 -20.27 -6.07
CA GLN A 180 -6.93 -21.16 -5.84
C GLN A 180 -8.25 -20.40 -5.68
N THR A 181 -8.22 -19.16 -5.19
CA THR A 181 -9.42 -18.32 -5.08
C THR A 181 -9.86 -17.73 -6.42
N GLN A 182 -8.95 -17.57 -7.39
CA GLN A 182 -9.26 -17.03 -8.71
C GLN A 182 -9.83 -18.09 -9.68
N GLY A 183 -9.62 -19.37 -9.40
CA GLY A 183 -10.10 -20.51 -10.22
C GLY A 183 -11.52 -20.98 -9.90
N LYS A 184 -12.23 -20.28 -9.04
CA LYS A 184 -13.65 -20.50 -8.69
C LYS A 184 -14.50 -19.37 -9.24
#